data_9526f2f521d0052514a00201a25b49ed
#
_entry.id   9526f2f521d0052514a00201a25b49ed
#
_cell.length_a   1.000
_cell.length_b   1.000
_cell.length_c   1.000
_cell.angle_alpha   90.00
_cell.angle_beta   90.00
_cell.angle_gamma   90.00
#
_symmetry.space_group_name_H-M   'P 1'
#
loop_
_entity.id
_entity.type
_entity.pdbx_description
1 polymer ?
#
loop_
_entity_poly.entity_id
_entity_poly.type
_entity_poly.pdbx_seq_one_letter_code
_entity_poly.pdbx_strand_id
1 'polypeptide(L)'
;MNKNCKESKIIKCNKCDISCNQKPLVNNMRESDIMFLGISAKIKEKEDEMPLSENTNSGKLIKMIEERLLEENNNLLCYRSNMVKCVPLNEDGKIRYPDNLEIENCIENLEYELNIVNPKVVVFLGRLVEKYLKKKIIELGYNVITIYHPSYIYVYRKKEIEKYVEESSKNILKYV
;
A
#
# COMPACT_ATOMS: atom_id res chain seq x y z
N MET A 1 -19.41 8.08 -16.00
CA MET A 1 -18.12 8.82 -15.92
C MET A 1 -16.99 7.82 -16.14
N ASN A 2 -16.09 8.11 -17.09
CA ASN A 2 -15.10 7.15 -17.60
C ASN A 2 -14.08 6.73 -16.53
N LYS A 3 -14.05 5.44 -16.15
CA LYS A 3 -13.09 4.84 -15.20
C LYS A 3 -11.62 5.13 -15.56
N ASN A 4 -11.30 5.29 -16.83
CA ASN A 4 -9.95 5.54 -17.34
C ASN A 4 -9.37 6.94 -17.06
N CYS A 5 -10.19 7.91 -16.63
CA CYS A 5 -9.70 9.28 -16.42
C CYS A 5 -9.03 9.46 -15.03
N LYS A 6 -9.38 8.63 -14.05
CA LYS A 6 -8.90 8.78 -12.66
C LYS A 6 -7.47 8.25 -12.46
N GLU A 7 -7.12 7.14 -13.12
CA GLU A 7 -5.77 6.54 -13.06
C GLU A 7 -4.73 7.36 -13.83
N SER A 8 -5.15 8.05 -14.87
CA SER A 8 -4.25 8.75 -15.79
C SER A 8 -3.43 9.88 -15.12
N LYS A 9 -3.94 10.52 -14.05
CA LYS A 9 -3.23 11.60 -13.35
C LYS A 9 -1.99 11.08 -12.62
N ILE A 10 -2.09 9.98 -11.89
CA ILE A 10 -0.95 9.41 -11.15
C ILE A 10 0.04 8.73 -12.10
N ILE A 11 -0.43 7.98 -13.08
CA ILE A 11 0.42 7.26 -14.05
C ILE A 11 1.30 8.21 -14.87
N LYS A 12 0.84 9.45 -15.08
CA LYS A 12 1.58 10.49 -15.80
C LYS A 12 2.46 11.36 -14.90
N CYS A 13 2.55 11.05 -13.60
CA CYS A 13 3.35 11.82 -12.66
C CYS A 13 4.85 11.74 -13.02
N ASN A 14 5.49 12.90 -13.05
CA ASN A 14 6.93 13.07 -13.31
C ASN A 14 7.59 14.05 -12.32
N LYS A 15 7.06 14.11 -11.08
CA LYS A 15 7.50 15.06 -10.05
C LYS A 15 8.89 14.75 -9.47
N CYS A 16 9.42 13.56 -9.72
CA CYS A 16 10.73 13.12 -9.25
C CYS A 16 11.39 12.15 -10.25
N ASP A 17 12.71 12.07 -10.23
CA ASP A 17 13.50 11.28 -11.19
C ASP A 17 13.23 9.79 -11.14
N ILE A 18 12.76 9.25 -10.00
CA ILE A 18 12.43 7.83 -9.89
C ILE A 18 11.26 7.40 -10.79
N SER A 19 10.50 8.35 -11.36
CA SER A 19 9.50 8.05 -12.39
C SER A 19 10.12 7.54 -13.70
N CYS A 20 11.41 7.81 -13.93
CA CYS A 20 12.18 7.29 -15.06
C CYS A 20 12.53 5.80 -14.88
N ASN A 21 12.67 5.32 -13.64
CA ASN A 21 12.98 3.91 -13.35
C ASN A 21 11.81 3.00 -13.75
N GLN A 22 10.62 3.42 -13.42
CA GLN A 22 9.36 2.74 -13.72
C GLN A 22 8.20 3.72 -13.56
N LYS A 23 7.22 3.65 -14.46
CA LYS A 23 5.98 4.42 -14.32
C LYS A 23 5.31 4.15 -12.96
N PRO A 24 4.62 5.14 -12.38
CA PRO A 24 3.90 4.95 -11.13
C PRO A 24 3.02 3.70 -11.14
N LEU A 25 3.14 2.90 -10.09
CA LEU A 25 2.35 1.68 -9.90
C LEU A 25 1.10 2.02 -9.09
N VAL A 26 -0.05 1.89 -9.71
CA VAL A 26 -1.35 2.24 -9.13
C VAL A 26 -2.35 1.12 -9.42
N ASN A 27 -3.16 0.78 -8.45
CA ASN A 27 -4.25 -0.16 -8.62
C ASN A 27 -5.48 0.52 -9.28
N ASN A 28 -6.46 -0.26 -9.72
CA ASN A 28 -7.74 0.27 -10.18
C ASN A 28 -8.48 0.92 -8.99
N MET A 29 -8.50 2.25 -8.95
CA MET A 29 -9.06 3.02 -7.84
C MET A 29 -10.58 2.87 -7.79
N ARG A 30 -11.07 2.36 -6.67
CA ARG A 30 -12.49 2.21 -6.34
C ARG A 30 -12.72 2.42 -4.86
N GLU A 31 -13.91 2.79 -4.47
CA GLU A 31 -14.29 2.81 -3.05
C GLU A 31 -14.00 1.46 -2.41
N SER A 32 -13.38 1.48 -1.25
CA SER A 32 -12.96 0.28 -0.55
C SER A 32 -12.93 0.55 0.95
N ASP A 33 -13.27 -0.44 1.77
CA ASP A 33 -13.35 -0.28 3.23
C ASP A 33 -11.96 -0.21 3.88
N ILE A 34 -11.00 -0.93 3.31
CA ILE A 34 -9.66 -1.13 3.88
C ILE A 34 -8.61 -0.78 2.82
N MET A 35 -7.64 0.08 3.19
CA MET A 35 -6.50 0.39 2.33
C MET A 35 -5.20 -0.08 2.97
N PHE A 36 -4.55 -1.10 2.38
CA PHE A 36 -3.20 -1.52 2.76
C PHE A 36 -2.17 -0.61 2.09
N LEU A 37 -1.29 -0.02 2.88
CA LEU A 37 -0.33 0.96 2.42
C LEU A 37 1.11 0.55 2.73
N GLY A 38 1.86 0.18 1.67
CA GLY A 38 3.30 -0.09 1.71
C GLY A 38 4.14 1.18 1.54
N ILE A 39 5.48 1.04 1.59
CA ILE A 39 6.37 2.20 1.52
C ILE A 39 6.61 2.69 0.09
N SER A 40 6.98 1.82 -0.84
CA SER A 40 7.27 2.15 -2.23
C SER A 40 6.97 0.99 -3.17
N ALA A 41 6.77 1.31 -4.44
CA ALA A 41 6.65 0.29 -5.47
C ALA A 41 7.92 -0.56 -5.58
N LYS A 42 7.78 -1.77 -6.08
CA LYS A 42 8.88 -2.67 -6.49
C LYS A 42 8.98 -2.69 -8.00
N ILE A 43 10.11 -3.17 -8.50
CA ILE A 43 10.28 -3.46 -9.93
C ILE A 43 9.21 -4.50 -10.33
N LYS A 44 8.46 -4.18 -11.38
CA LYS A 44 7.49 -5.10 -11.96
C LYS A 44 8.20 -6.29 -12.60
N GLU A 45 7.70 -7.47 -12.33
CA GLU A 45 8.08 -8.70 -13.06
C GLU A 45 7.16 -8.93 -14.26
N LYS A 46 5.93 -8.39 -14.21
CA LYS A 46 4.91 -8.47 -15.27
C LYS A 46 4.27 -7.11 -15.51
N GLU A 47 3.82 -6.89 -16.75
CA GLU A 47 3.25 -5.59 -17.14
C GLU A 47 1.99 -5.20 -16.36
N ASP A 48 1.15 -6.17 -16.04
CA ASP A 48 -0.11 -6.01 -15.30
C ASP A 48 0.03 -6.10 -13.77
N GLU A 49 1.26 -6.12 -13.26
CA GLU A 49 1.50 -6.25 -11.83
C GLU A 49 1.02 -5.03 -11.04
N MET A 50 0.27 -5.28 -9.97
CA MET A 50 -0.32 -4.26 -9.11
C MET A 50 0.51 -4.05 -7.82
N PRO A 51 0.28 -2.92 -7.10
CA PRO A 51 0.91 -2.71 -5.79
C PRO A 51 0.66 -3.89 -4.85
N LEU A 52 1.70 -4.32 -4.13
CA LEU A 52 1.62 -5.42 -3.16
C LEU A 52 1.08 -6.72 -3.79
N SER A 53 1.53 -7.01 -5.01
CA SER A 53 1.16 -8.21 -5.78
C SER A 53 1.45 -9.50 -5.01
N GLU A 54 0.58 -10.48 -5.18
CA GLU A 54 0.70 -11.84 -4.61
C GLU A 54 1.93 -12.62 -5.10
N ASN A 55 2.61 -12.14 -6.14
CA ASN A 55 3.90 -12.67 -6.57
C ASN A 55 5.00 -12.43 -5.51
N THR A 56 4.77 -11.51 -4.57
CA THR A 56 5.71 -11.19 -3.48
C THR A 56 5.30 -11.83 -2.16
N ASN A 57 6.27 -12.08 -1.30
CA ASN A 57 6.01 -12.61 0.04
C ASN A 57 5.10 -11.68 0.88
N SER A 58 5.26 -10.37 0.72
CA SER A 58 4.38 -9.38 1.37
C SER A 58 2.96 -9.48 0.85
N GLY A 59 2.78 -9.55 -0.47
CA GLY A 59 1.47 -9.66 -1.08
C GLY A 59 0.73 -10.95 -0.73
N LYS A 60 1.46 -12.07 -0.61
CA LYS A 60 0.88 -13.35 -0.13
C LYS A 60 0.31 -13.23 1.28
N LEU A 61 1.06 -12.60 2.19
CA LEU A 61 0.58 -12.42 3.57
C LEU A 61 -0.60 -11.43 3.64
N ILE A 62 -0.59 -10.38 2.82
CA ILE A 62 -1.73 -9.47 2.72
C ILE A 62 -2.96 -10.21 2.21
N LYS A 63 -2.80 -11.08 1.20
CA LYS A 63 -3.90 -11.92 0.71
C LYS A 63 -4.48 -12.81 1.81
N MET A 64 -3.66 -13.46 2.61
CA MET A 64 -4.14 -14.26 3.75
C MET A 64 -4.94 -13.42 4.75
N ILE A 65 -4.51 -12.17 5.01
CA ILE A 65 -5.27 -11.25 5.86
C ILE A 65 -6.62 -10.90 5.21
N GLU A 66 -6.63 -10.58 3.91
CA GLU A 66 -7.87 -10.29 3.18
C GLU A 66 -8.83 -11.47 3.17
N GLU A 67 -8.34 -12.69 2.92
CA GLU A 67 -9.15 -13.91 2.98
C GLU A 67 -9.77 -14.09 4.37
N ARG A 68 -8.98 -13.88 5.43
CA ARG A 68 -9.49 -13.96 6.81
C ARG A 68 -10.53 -12.87 7.13
N LEU A 69 -10.36 -11.66 6.62
CA LEU A 69 -11.35 -10.59 6.74
C LEU A 69 -12.65 -10.93 6.02
N LEU A 70 -12.57 -11.53 4.84
CA LEU A 70 -13.73 -11.94 4.04
C LEU A 70 -14.51 -13.12 4.65
N GLU A 71 -13.86 -13.99 5.43
CA GLU A 71 -14.53 -15.03 6.22
C GLU A 71 -15.47 -14.42 7.27
N GLU A 72 -15.09 -13.29 7.87
CA GLU A 72 -15.90 -12.61 8.89
C GLU A 72 -16.96 -11.67 8.27
N ASN A 73 -16.64 -11.02 7.14
CA ASN A 73 -17.55 -10.17 6.40
C ASN A 73 -17.25 -10.21 4.91
N ASN A 74 -18.02 -10.95 4.16
CA ASN A 74 -17.81 -11.20 2.72
C ASN A 74 -18.06 -9.98 1.82
N ASN A 75 -18.59 -8.87 2.36
CA ASN A 75 -18.84 -7.63 1.62
C ASN A 75 -17.67 -6.64 1.71
N LEU A 76 -16.63 -6.92 2.50
CA LEU A 76 -15.50 -6.01 2.63
C LEU A 76 -14.73 -5.86 1.33
N LEU A 77 -14.36 -4.63 1.01
CA LEU A 77 -13.54 -4.29 -0.14
C LEU A 77 -12.16 -3.83 0.33
N CYS A 78 -11.14 -4.50 -0.17
CA CYS A 78 -9.74 -4.17 0.12
C CYS A 78 -9.09 -3.48 -1.09
N TYR A 79 -8.22 -2.52 -0.80
CA TYR A 79 -7.40 -1.80 -1.75
C TYR A 79 -5.93 -1.84 -1.32
N ARG A 80 -5.02 -2.06 -2.27
CA ARG A 80 -3.58 -2.15 -2.01
C ARG A 80 -2.84 -1.03 -2.71
N SER A 81 -1.97 -0.33 -2.00
CA SER A 81 -1.18 0.77 -2.52
C SER A 81 0.18 0.91 -1.83
N ASN A 82 0.96 1.86 -2.29
CA ASN A 82 2.22 2.29 -1.69
C ASN A 82 2.22 3.80 -1.45
N MET A 83 2.96 4.25 -0.42
CA MET A 83 3.19 5.66 -0.15
C MET A 83 3.88 6.34 -1.35
N VAL A 84 4.96 5.73 -1.86
CA VAL A 84 5.66 6.16 -3.07
C VAL A 84 5.30 5.23 -4.23
N LYS A 85 4.76 5.80 -5.31
CA LYS A 85 4.18 5.03 -6.44
C LYS A 85 5.24 4.50 -7.41
N CYS A 86 6.45 5.05 -7.37
CA CYS A 86 7.58 4.67 -8.23
C CYS A 86 8.60 3.81 -7.47
N VAL A 87 9.55 3.25 -8.19
CA VAL A 87 10.60 2.39 -7.66
C VAL A 87 11.86 3.22 -7.37
N PRO A 88 12.24 3.44 -6.10
CA PRO A 88 13.50 4.08 -5.77
C PRO A 88 14.65 3.08 -5.94
N LEU A 89 15.61 3.41 -6.82
CA LEU A 89 16.81 2.62 -7.07
C LEU A 89 18.06 3.41 -6.64
N ASN A 90 19.09 2.70 -6.19
CA ASN A 90 20.43 3.27 -6.03
C ASN A 90 21.19 3.23 -7.38
N GLU A 91 22.42 3.72 -7.38
CA GLU A 91 23.30 3.75 -8.56
C GLU A 91 23.59 2.34 -9.12
N ASP A 92 23.61 1.31 -8.28
CA ASP A 92 23.78 -0.09 -8.67
C ASP A 92 22.49 -0.74 -9.21
N GLY A 93 21.39 0.01 -9.35
CA GLY A 93 20.09 -0.52 -9.78
C GLY A 93 19.35 -1.36 -8.74
N LYS A 94 19.78 -1.34 -7.46
CA LYS A 94 19.11 -2.05 -6.37
C LYS A 94 18.05 -1.17 -5.72
N ILE A 95 16.94 -1.79 -5.29
CA ILE A 95 15.87 -1.09 -4.57
C ILE A 95 16.43 -0.54 -3.24
N ARG A 96 16.15 0.74 -2.99
CA ARG A 96 16.43 1.43 -1.73
C ARG A 96 15.14 1.94 -1.07
N TYR A 97 15.24 2.50 0.11
CA TYR A 97 14.15 3.28 0.67
C TYR A 97 14.01 4.62 -0.07
N PRO A 98 12.77 5.12 -0.25
CA PRO A 98 12.56 6.46 -0.78
C PRO A 98 13.15 7.50 0.18
N ASP A 99 13.68 8.59 -0.36
CA ASP A 99 14.10 9.74 0.41
C ASP A 99 12.92 10.66 0.78
N ASN A 100 13.20 11.70 1.58
CA ASN A 100 12.16 12.60 2.05
C ASN A 100 11.51 13.38 0.89
N LEU A 101 12.28 13.81 -0.11
CA LEU A 101 11.77 14.57 -1.25
C LEU A 101 10.85 13.70 -2.13
N GLU A 102 11.23 12.45 -2.36
CA GLU A 102 10.42 11.49 -3.10
C GLU A 102 9.08 11.21 -2.38
N ILE A 103 9.12 11.11 -1.04
CA ILE A 103 7.92 10.94 -0.21
C ILE A 103 7.03 12.19 -0.32
N GLU A 104 7.58 13.39 -0.13
CA GLU A 104 6.85 14.65 -0.18
C GLU A 104 6.21 14.87 -1.56
N ASN A 105 6.94 14.63 -2.64
CA ASN A 105 6.44 14.73 -4.01
C ASN A 105 5.29 13.75 -4.30
N CYS A 106 5.23 12.62 -3.58
CA CYS A 106 4.21 11.60 -3.78
C CYS A 106 2.94 11.79 -2.92
N ILE A 107 2.97 12.70 -1.93
CA ILE A 107 1.84 12.91 -1.00
C ILE A 107 0.57 13.32 -1.73
N GLU A 108 0.62 14.24 -2.69
CA GLU A 108 -0.57 14.64 -3.46
C GLU A 108 -1.19 13.48 -4.23
N ASN A 109 -0.38 12.57 -4.74
CA ASN A 109 -0.87 11.37 -5.42
C ASN A 109 -1.58 10.42 -4.43
N LEU A 110 -1.05 10.31 -3.20
CA LEU A 110 -1.68 9.52 -2.15
C LEU A 110 -2.99 10.16 -1.66
N GLU A 111 -3.02 11.48 -1.46
CA GLU A 111 -4.25 12.20 -1.10
C GLU A 111 -5.34 12.04 -2.18
N TYR A 112 -4.95 12.17 -3.44
CA TYR A 112 -5.87 11.95 -4.56
C TYR A 112 -6.44 10.52 -4.55
N GLU A 113 -5.60 9.53 -4.28
CA GLU A 113 -5.99 8.12 -4.19
C GLU A 113 -6.92 7.88 -3.00
N LEU A 114 -6.59 8.42 -1.81
CA LEU A 114 -7.43 8.35 -0.61
C LEU A 114 -8.82 8.94 -0.83
N ASN A 115 -8.92 10.08 -1.50
CA ASN A 115 -10.20 10.72 -1.82
C ASN A 115 -11.10 9.87 -2.74
N ILE A 116 -10.52 9.00 -3.57
CA ILE A 116 -11.30 8.12 -4.46
C ILE A 116 -11.63 6.81 -3.76
N VAL A 117 -10.65 6.24 -3.04
CA VAL A 117 -10.81 4.96 -2.34
C VAL A 117 -11.68 5.12 -1.09
N ASN A 118 -11.58 6.26 -0.42
CA ASN A 118 -12.35 6.64 0.77
C ASN A 118 -12.43 5.54 1.83
N PRO A 119 -11.29 5.00 2.30
CA PRO A 119 -11.28 3.85 3.19
C PRO A 119 -11.76 4.20 4.60
N LYS A 120 -12.41 3.27 5.28
CA LYS A 120 -12.73 3.39 6.72
C LYS A 120 -11.47 3.30 7.57
N VAL A 121 -10.48 2.53 7.11
CA VAL A 121 -9.19 2.37 7.78
C VAL A 121 -8.03 2.24 6.79
N VAL A 122 -6.92 2.93 7.09
CA VAL A 122 -5.64 2.79 6.39
C VAL A 122 -4.71 1.92 7.23
N VAL A 123 -4.28 0.79 6.68
CA VAL A 123 -3.40 -0.18 7.33
C VAL A 123 -1.96 0.05 6.88
N PHE A 124 -1.14 0.62 7.75
CA PHE A 124 0.28 0.84 7.49
C PHE A 124 1.08 -0.45 7.60
N LEU A 125 1.81 -0.80 6.56
CA LEU A 125 2.69 -1.96 6.52
C LEU A 125 4.07 -1.59 7.07
N GLY A 126 4.19 -1.63 8.40
CA GLY A 126 5.43 -1.36 9.12
C GLY A 126 5.59 0.09 9.62
N ARG A 127 6.49 0.22 10.59
CA ARG A 127 6.72 1.49 11.31
C ARG A 127 7.25 2.63 10.44
N LEU A 128 7.85 2.31 9.30
CA LEU A 128 8.40 3.36 8.44
C LEU A 128 7.30 4.15 7.75
N VAL A 129 6.25 3.47 7.25
CA VAL A 129 5.05 4.13 6.71
C VAL A 129 4.34 4.94 7.80
N GLU A 130 4.19 4.36 9.01
CA GLU A 130 3.62 5.05 10.16
C GLU A 130 4.37 6.35 10.49
N LYS A 131 5.70 6.29 10.55
CA LYS A 131 6.55 7.45 10.87
C LYS A 131 6.30 8.64 9.94
N TYR A 132 6.15 8.38 8.65
CA TYR A 132 5.99 9.45 7.65
C TYR A 132 4.54 9.93 7.50
N LEU A 133 3.56 9.05 7.65
CA LEU A 133 2.20 9.35 7.23
C LEU A 133 1.17 9.43 8.34
N LYS A 134 1.41 8.89 9.54
CA LYS A 134 0.38 8.78 10.59
C LYS A 134 -0.31 10.10 10.88
N LYS A 135 0.48 11.15 11.16
CA LYS A 135 -0.07 12.48 11.46
C LYS A 135 -0.92 13.00 10.31
N LYS A 136 -0.39 12.95 9.10
CA LYS A 136 -1.05 13.46 7.89
C LYS A 136 -2.37 12.74 7.59
N ILE A 137 -2.39 11.40 7.69
CA ILE A 137 -3.60 10.61 7.38
C ILE A 137 -4.69 10.82 8.43
N ILE A 138 -4.32 10.98 9.71
CA ILE A 138 -5.26 11.32 10.78
C ILE A 138 -5.83 12.74 10.58
N GLU A 139 -5.00 13.71 10.20
CA GLU A 139 -5.43 15.08 9.89
C GLU A 139 -6.42 15.13 8.70
N LEU A 140 -6.31 14.19 7.77
CA LEU A 140 -7.26 14.01 6.68
C LEU A 140 -8.57 13.30 7.11
N GLY A 141 -8.69 12.88 8.37
CA GLY A 141 -9.90 12.28 8.94
C GLY A 141 -10.00 10.76 8.82
N TYR A 142 -8.94 10.05 8.39
CA TYR A 142 -8.95 8.60 8.27
C TYR A 142 -8.49 7.91 9.55
N ASN A 143 -9.10 6.76 9.87
CA ASN A 143 -8.56 5.86 10.89
C ASN A 143 -7.29 5.19 10.38
N VAL A 144 -6.33 4.97 11.28
CA VAL A 144 -5.06 4.32 10.94
C VAL A 144 -4.71 3.22 11.92
N ILE A 145 -4.18 2.14 11.42
CA ILE A 145 -3.53 1.11 12.24
C ILE A 145 -2.19 0.75 11.62
N THR A 146 -1.27 0.27 12.43
CA THR A 146 0.03 -0.20 11.97
C THR A 146 0.18 -1.68 12.31
N ILE A 147 0.48 -2.49 11.30
CA ILE A 147 0.86 -3.89 11.48
C ILE A 147 2.33 -4.08 11.15
N TYR A 148 2.96 -5.15 11.63
CA TYR A 148 4.32 -5.49 11.22
C TYR A 148 4.41 -5.60 9.71
N HIS A 149 5.53 -5.15 9.14
CA HIS A 149 5.72 -5.29 7.69
C HIS A 149 5.70 -6.78 7.30
N PRO A 150 4.88 -7.22 6.33
CA PRO A 150 4.74 -8.63 6.00
C PRO A 150 6.06 -9.35 5.67
N SER A 151 6.99 -8.69 4.99
CA SER A 151 8.30 -9.31 4.70
C SER A 151 9.12 -9.58 5.97
N TYR A 152 8.99 -8.77 7.04
CA TYR A 152 9.63 -9.05 8.31
C TYR A 152 9.10 -10.36 8.92
N ILE A 153 7.80 -10.55 8.91
CA ILE A 153 7.16 -11.79 9.40
C ILE A 153 7.63 -12.99 8.57
N TYR A 154 7.63 -12.84 7.24
CA TYR A 154 8.00 -13.90 6.35
C TYR A 154 9.47 -14.35 6.52
N VAL A 155 10.38 -13.42 6.73
CA VAL A 155 11.83 -13.70 6.87
C VAL A 155 12.19 -14.16 8.28
N TYR A 156 11.71 -13.46 9.31
CA TYR A 156 12.21 -13.63 10.69
C TYR A 156 11.24 -14.34 11.63
N ARG A 157 9.95 -14.40 11.29
CA ARG A 157 8.90 -14.95 12.17
C ARG A 157 7.96 -15.89 11.44
N LYS A 158 8.49 -16.68 10.51
CA LYS A 158 7.71 -17.56 9.63
C LYS A 158 6.77 -18.52 10.38
N LYS A 159 7.16 -18.98 11.55
CA LYS A 159 6.32 -19.86 12.40
C LYS A 159 5.10 -19.14 13.00
N GLU A 160 5.07 -17.82 12.96
CA GLU A 160 4.01 -16.99 13.55
C GLU A 160 3.06 -16.42 12.49
N ILE A 161 3.13 -16.88 11.24
CA ILE A 161 2.31 -16.36 10.13
C ILE A 161 0.83 -16.43 10.47
N GLU A 162 0.32 -17.57 10.90
CA GLU A 162 -1.09 -17.74 11.25
C GLU A 162 -1.53 -16.79 12.36
N LYS A 163 -0.73 -16.68 13.43
CA LYS A 163 -0.99 -15.74 14.52
C LYS A 163 -0.97 -14.29 14.03
N TYR A 164 -0.01 -13.95 13.19
CA TYR A 164 0.08 -12.59 12.61
C TYR A 164 -1.14 -12.26 11.76
N VAL A 165 -1.60 -13.17 10.92
CA VAL A 165 -2.81 -13.02 10.09
C VAL A 165 -4.03 -12.82 10.98
N GLU A 166 -4.23 -13.68 11.97
CA GLU A 166 -5.34 -13.64 12.92
C GLU A 166 -5.38 -12.30 13.70
N GLU A 167 -4.25 -11.89 14.31
CA GLU A 167 -4.17 -10.65 15.08
C GLU A 167 -4.35 -9.41 14.21
N SER A 168 -3.78 -9.41 13.00
CA SER A 168 -3.93 -8.30 12.05
C SER A 168 -5.39 -8.15 11.62
N SER A 169 -6.05 -9.25 11.24
CA SER A 169 -7.45 -9.23 10.82
C SER A 169 -8.37 -8.77 11.95
N LYS A 170 -8.21 -9.29 13.17
CA LYS A 170 -8.97 -8.85 14.34
C LYS A 170 -8.82 -7.34 14.64
N ASN A 171 -7.62 -6.81 14.45
CA ASN A 171 -7.38 -5.38 14.68
C ASN A 171 -8.02 -4.51 13.59
N ILE A 172 -8.01 -4.96 12.35
CA ILE A 172 -8.63 -4.27 11.22
C ILE A 172 -10.16 -4.25 11.37
N LEU A 173 -10.77 -5.38 11.74
CA LEU A 173 -12.22 -5.53 11.91
C LEU A 173 -12.85 -4.57 12.93
N LYS A 174 -12.06 -3.98 13.83
CA LYS A 174 -12.57 -2.97 14.77
C LYS A 174 -12.99 -1.66 14.11
N TYR A 175 -12.64 -1.45 12.83
CA TYR A 175 -12.85 -0.20 12.09
C TYR A 175 -13.82 -0.32 10.91
N VAL A 176 -14.26 -1.53 10.57
CA VAL A 176 -15.06 -1.81 9.36
C VAL A 176 -16.35 -2.54 9.64
#